data_f7d283a1ebd5a3be6f9e0699e962793b
#
_entry.id   f7d283a1ebd5a3be6f9e0699e962793b
#
_cell.length_a   1.000
_cell.length_b   1.000
_cell.length_c   1.000
_cell.angle_alpha   90.00
_cell.angle_beta   90.00
_cell.angle_gamma   90.00
#
_symmetry.space_group_name_H-M   'P 1'
#
loop_
_entity.id
_entity.type
_entity.pdbx_description
1 polymer ?
#
loop_
_entity_poly.entity_id
_entity_poly.type
_entity_poly.pdbx_seq_one_letter_code
_entity_poly.pdbx_strand_id
1 'polypeptide(L)'
;MKIGERIKAFRAKTGMNQKDFAEAVSKIDTRERSKWGQSRIANYETNVRMPDLDDIEVIAKVIGIDPAKLAFGDPNVEPVIVKNSYSYPLISSIQAGVWPEVFDYRDTEGYDYIDTEIDAGPNAFFLRVTGMSMEPKFSEGDLVLIDVRKRPHPGDFVAAVNGNGEATLKRYRELGELSPSGNPHFELVPLNQDFPTLSSMK
;
A
#
# COMPACT_ATOMS: atom_id res chain seq x y z
N MET A 1 -8.94 -11.75 -27.79
CA MET A 1 -9.78 -11.29 -28.92
C MET A 1 -8.98 -10.27 -29.71
N LYS A 2 -8.83 -10.45 -31.05
CA LYS A 2 -8.12 -9.50 -31.91
C LYS A 2 -8.95 -8.23 -32.14
N ILE A 3 -8.30 -7.11 -32.56
CA ILE A 3 -8.98 -5.82 -32.73
C ILE A 3 -10.14 -5.89 -33.71
N GLY A 4 -9.99 -6.60 -34.83
CA GLY A 4 -11.07 -6.74 -35.82
C GLY A 4 -12.30 -7.47 -35.29
N GLU A 5 -12.11 -8.48 -34.46
CA GLU A 5 -13.19 -9.18 -33.78
C GLU A 5 -13.95 -8.25 -32.83
N ARG A 6 -13.23 -7.34 -32.14
CA ARG A 6 -13.83 -6.32 -31.28
C ARG A 6 -14.63 -5.31 -32.09
N ILE A 7 -14.05 -4.78 -33.17
CA ILE A 7 -14.76 -3.88 -34.09
C ILE A 7 -16.09 -4.50 -34.55
N LYS A 8 -16.03 -5.76 -35.03
CA LYS A 8 -17.21 -6.51 -35.46
C LYS A 8 -18.25 -6.66 -34.35
N ALA A 9 -17.81 -7.05 -33.15
CA ALA A 9 -18.68 -7.27 -32.01
C ALA A 9 -19.36 -5.95 -31.55
N PHE A 10 -18.61 -4.85 -31.50
CA PHE A 10 -19.16 -3.56 -31.11
C PHE A 10 -20.08 -2.98 -32.19
N ARG A 11 -19.72 -3.07 -33.49
CA ARG A 11 -20.61 -2.68 -34.57
C ARG A 11 -21.95 -3.45 -34.53
N ALA A 12 -21.88 -4.76 -34.28
CA ALA A 12 -23.10 -5.57 -34.19
C ALA A 12 -24.05 -5.06 -33.07
N LYS A 13 -23.50 -4.55 -31.97
CA LYS A 13 -24.30 -3.94 -30.88
C LYS A 13 -24.99 -2.64 -31.30
N THR A 14 -24.48 -1.91 -32.28
CA THR A 14 -25.14 -0.71 -32.82
C THR A 14 -26.29 -1.02 -33.79
N GLY A 15 -26.43 -2.28 -34.19
CA GLY A 15 -27.42 -2.70 -35.21
C GLY A 15 -27.06 -2.32 -36.64
N MET A 16 -25.92 -1.67 -36.88
CA MET A 16 -25.50 -1.23 -38.21
C MET A 16 -24.86 -2.38 -39.00
N ASN A 17 -25.19 -2.49 -40.30
CA ASN A 17 -24.41 -3.30 -41.21
C ASN A 17 -23.08 -2.60 -41.56
N GLN A 18 -22.16 -3.26 -42.25
CA GLN A 18 -20.84 -2.72 -42.57
C GLN A 18 -20.86 -1.46 -43.44
N LYS A 19 -21.85 -1.34 -44.34
CA LYS A 19 -22.04 -0.19 -45.22
C LYS A 19 -22.52 1.03 -44.42
N ASP A 20 -23.56 0.88 -43.63
CA ASP A 20 -24.12 1.96 -42.81
C ASP A 20 -23.10 2.42 -41.75
N PHE A 21 -22.32 1.48 -41.21
CA PHE A 21 -21.27 1.80 -40.27
C PHE A 21 -20.13 2.61 -40.93
N ALA A 22 -19.73 2.22 -42.15
CA ALA A 22 -18.72 2.98 -42.90
C ALA A 22 -19.22 4.42 -43.22
N GLU A 23 -20.51 4.58 -43.55
CA GLU A 23 -21.10 5.89 -43.75
C GLU A 23 -21.10 6.74 -42.46
N ALA A 24 -21.45 6.12 -41.34
CA ALA A 24 -21.42 6.78 -40.03
C ALA A 24 -19.99 7.22 -39.63
N VAL A 25 -18.99 6.38 -39.86
CA VAL A 25 -17.56 6.71 -39.61
C VAL A 25 -17.12 7.85 -40.55
N SER A 26 -17.52 7.80 -41.84
CA SER A 26 -17.18 8.87 -42.80
C SER A 26 -17.75 10.23 -42.44
N LYS A 27 -18.91 10.30 -41.76
CA LYS A 27 -19.50 11.58 -41.30
C LYS A 27 -18.72 12.20 -40.12
N ILE A 28 -18.05 11.41 -39.31
CA ILE A 28 -17.29 11.86 -38.14
C ILE A 28 -15.86 12.16 -38.52
N ASP A 29 -15.28 11.42 -39.47
CA ASP A 29 -13.90 11.60 -39.90
C ASP A 29 -13.73 12.86 -40.73
N THR A 30 -13.05 13.86 -40.16
CA THR A 30 -12.80 15.15 -40.79
C THR A 30 -11.53 15.18 -41.66
N ARG A 31 -10.81 14.08 -41.77
CA ARG A 31 -9.56 13.99 -42.54
C ARG A 31 -9.84 13.92 -44.03
N GLU A 32 -9.29 14.82 -44.81
CA GLU A 32 -9.54 14.97 -46.27
C GLU A 32 -9.23 13.72 -47.11
N ARG A 33 -8.36 12.82 -46.62
CA ARG A 33 -7.89 11.63 -47.36
C ARG A 33 -8.57 10.33 -46.95
N SER A 34 -9.49 10.35 -45.99
CA SER A 34 -10.07 9.13 -45.49
C SER A 34 -11.32 8.77 -46.27
N LYS A 35 -11.21 7.76 -47.13
CA LYS A 35 -12.40 7.15 -47.78
C LYS A 35 -12.81 5.94 -46.96
N TRP A 36 -13.95 6.06 -46.33
CA TRP A 36 -14.61 4.95 -45.64
C TRP A 36 -15.56 4.26 -46.56
N GLY A 37 -15.47 2.95 -46.63
CA GLY A 37 -16.36 2.10 -47.39
C GLY A 37 -16.48 0.73 -46.74
N GLN A 38 -17.50 -0.02 -47.16
CA GLN A 38 -17.77 -1.36 -46.65
C GLN A 38 -16.53 -2.27 -46.66
N SER A 39 -15.74 -2.26 -47.76
CA SER A 39 -14.55 -3.07 -47.91
C SER A 39 -13.48 -2.75 -46.85
N ARG A 40 -13.32 -1.47 -46.46
CA ARG A 40 -12.37 -1.07 -45.42
C ARG A 40 -12.78 -1.63 -44.07
N ILE A 41 -14.06 -1.52 -43.71
CA ILE A 41 -14.60 -2.09 -42.47
C ILE A 41 -14.47 -3.61 -42.47
N ALA A 42 -14.82 -4.29 -43.57
CA ALA A 42 -14.68 -5.74 -43.70
C ALA A 42 -13.22 -6.21 -43.51
N ASN A 43 -12.24 -5.48 -44.10
CA ASN A 43 -10.82 -5.80 -43.96
C ASN A 43 -10.35 -5.63 -42.50
N TYR A 44 -10.85 -4.63 -41.76
CA TYR A 44 -10.56 -4.48 -40.33
C TYR A 44 -11.19 -5.60 -39.51
N GLU A 45 -12.48 -5.91 -39.71
CA GLU A 45 -13.20 -6.94 -38.97
C GLU A 45 -12.60 -8.36 -39.16
N THR A 46 -12.03 -8.61 -40.34
CA THR A 46 -11.38 -9.90 -40.66
C THR A 46 -9.88 -9.92 -40.31
N ASN A 47 -9.35 -8.81 -39.78
CA ASN A 47 -7.91 -8.62 -39.49
C ASN A 47 -7.00 -8.75 -40.73
N VAL A 48 -7.52 -8.56 -41.93
CA VAL A 48 -6.71 -8.51 -43.17
C VAL A 48 -5.89 -7.21 -43.19
N ARG A 49 -6.46 -6.14 -42.63
CA ARG A 49 -5.79 -4.87 -42.41
C ARG A 49 -5.98 -4.41 -40.98
N MET A 50 -4.93 -3.83 -40.40
CA MET A 50 -5.00 -3.21 -39.08
C MET A 50 -5.42 -1.74 -39.22
N PRO A 51 -6.37 -1.24 -38.40
CA PRO A 51 -6.62 0.18 -38.30
C PRO A 51 -5.44 0.89 -37.63
N ASP A 52 -5.13 2.11 -38.08
CA ASP A 52 -4.21 3.00 -37.37
C ASP A 52 -4.89 3.66 -36.15
N LEU A 53 -4.13 4.43 -35.37
CA LEU A 53 -4.65 5.07 -34.16
C LEU A 53 -5.80 6.04 -34.44
N ASP A 54 -5.67 6.81 -35.51
CA ASP A 54 -6.71 7.78 -35.92
C ASP A 54 -7.98 7.07 -36.34
N ASP A 55 -7.86 5.93 -37.05
CA ASP A 55 -9.00 5.09 -37.42
C ASP A 55 -9.68 4.50 -36.20
N ILE A 56 -8.92 4.07 -35.20
CA ILE A 56 -9.42 3.55 -33.95
C ILE A 56 -10.24 4.63 -33.21
N GLU A 57 -9.72 5.86 -33.14
CA GLU A 57 -10.42 6.98 -32.51
C GLU A 57 -11.75 7.29 -33.17
N VAL A 58 -11.77 7.36 -34.50
CA VAL A 58 -13.00 7.68 -35.25
C VAL A 58 -14.01 6.55 -35.12
N ILE A 59 -13.58 5.28 -35.25
CA ILE A 59 -14.44 4.12 -35.04
C ILE A 59 -15.02 4.09 -33.63
N ALA A 60 -14.19 4.34 -32.62
CA ALA A 60 -14.60 4.34 -31.21
C ALA A 60 -15.64 5.44 -30.92
N LYS A 61 -15.51 6.62 -31.54
CA LYS A 61 -16.52 7.70 -31.45
C LYS A 61 -17.87 7.27 -32.02
N VAL A 62 -17.91 6.58 -33.16
CA VAL A 62 -19.17 6.06 -33.74
C VAL A 62 -19.82 5.03 -32.84
N ILE A 63 -19.02 4.17 -32.24
CA ILE A 63 -19.49 3.11 -31.35
C ILE A 63 -19.89 3.67 -29.96
N GLY A 64 -19.35 4.82 -29.56
CA GLY A 64 -19.56 5.42 -28.24
C GLY A 64 -18.76 4.76 -27.11
N ILE A 65 -17.54 4.31 -27.40
CA ILE A 65 -16.64 3.67 -26.42
C ILE A 65 -15.27 4.37 -26.37
N ASP A 66 -14.50 4.08 -25.31
CA ASP A 66 -13.12 4.52 -25.22
C ASP A 66 -12.26 3.88 -26.32
N PRO A 67 -11.40 4.66 -27.04
CA PRO A 67 -10.49 4.12 -28.06
C PRO A 67 -9.54 3.05 -27.53
N ALA A 68 -9.07 3.16 -26.29
CA ALA A 68 -8.21 2.15 -25.69
C ALA A 68 -8.95 0.83 -25.47
N LYS A 69 -10.23 0.89 -25.11
CA LYS A 69 -11.11 -0.28 -24.99
C LYS A 69 -11.31 -0.98 -26.35
N LEU A 70 -11.40 -0.20 -27.43
CA LEU A 70 -11.47 -0.78 -28.78
C LEU A 70 -10.14 -1.41 -29.18
N ALA A 71 -9.01 -0.74 -28.92
CA ALA A 71 -7.68 -1.16 -29.32
C ALA A 71 -7.19 -2.41 -28.56
N PHE A 72 -7.40 -2.44 -27.24
CA PHE A 72 -6.81 -3.43 -26.34
C PHE A 72 -7.81 -4.37 -25.69
N GLY A 73 -9.10 -4.08 -25.78
CA GLY A 73 -10.18 -4.77 -25.07
C GLY A 73 -10.50 -4.09 -23.73
N ASP A 74 -11.37 -4.72 -22.95
CA ASP A 74 -11.47 -4.34 -21.56
C ASP A 74 -10.15 -4.75 -20.89
N PRO A 75 -9.34 -3.82 -20.42
CA PRO A 75 -8.27 -4.21 -19.55
C PRO A 75 -8.93 -4.85 -18.34
N ASN A 76 -8.62 -6.11 -18.06
CA ASN A 76 -8.72 -6.63 -16.71
C ASN A 76 -7.67 -5.87 -15.87
N VAL A 77 -7.89 -4.59 -15.71
CA VAL A 77 -7.20 -3.83 -14.69
C VAL A 77 -7.95 -4.20 -13.41
N GLU A 78 -7.53 -5.31 -12.80
CA GLU A 78 -7.75 -5.42 -11.38
C GLU A 78 -7.20 -4.13 -10.78
N PRO A 79 -8.01 -3.38 -10.01
CA PRO A 79 -7.49 -2.18 -9.38
C PRO A 79 -6.26 -2.61 -8.59
N VAL A 80 -5.08 -2.14 -9.01
CA VAL A 80 -3.88 -2.25 -8.18
C VAL A 80 -4.21 -1.40 -6.98
N ILE A 81 -4.61 -2.05 -5.89
CA ILE A 81 -4.69 -1.40 -4.60
C ILE A 81 -3.24 -1.08 -4.27
N VAL A 82 -2.84 0.16 -4.49
CA VAL A 82 -1.57 0.68 -4.00
C VAL A 82 -1.73 0.74 -2.48
N LYS A 83 -1.31 -0.32 -1.81
CA LYS A 83 -1.20 -0.32 -0.37
C LYS A 83 -0.05 0.61 -0.02
N ASN A 84 -0.30 1.57 0.84
CA ASN A 84 0.77 2.36 1.41
C ASN A 84 1.74 1.41 2.10
N SER A 85 2.99 1.43 1.70
CA SER A 85 4.07 0.69 2.35
C SER A 85 4.93 1.69 3.11
N TYR A 86 5.14 1.42 4.37
CA TYR A 86 6.01 2.17 5.26
C TYR A 86 7.20 1.30 5.60
N SER A 87 8.38 1.88 5.68
CA SER A 87 9.62 1.17 5.97
C SER A 87 10.23 1.73 7.25
N TYR A 88 10.45 0.89 8.25
CA TYR A 88 10.98 1.29 9.53
C TYR A 88 12.25 0.48 9.87
N PRO A 89 13.24 1.12 10.50
CA PRO A 89 14.47 0.44 10.87
C PRO A 89 14.24 -0.62 11.96
N LEU A 90 14.95 -1.73 11.84
CA LEU A 90 15.06 -2.73 12.89
C LEU A 90 16.22 -2.36 13.81
N ILE A 91 15.92 -2.13 15.08
CA ILE A 91 16.93 -1.78 16.07
C ILE A 91 17.04 -2.83 17.17
N SER A 92 18.22 -2.93 17.75
CA SER A 92 18.48 -3.78 18.91
C SER A 92 17.96 -3.14 20.21
N SER A 93 17.80 -3.94 21.26
CA SER A 93 17.41 -3.43 22.59
C SER A 93 18.35 -2.36 23.14
N ILE A 94 19.65 -2.47 22.86
CA ILE A 94 20.67 -1.50 23.32
C ILE A 94 20.53 -0.18 22.51
N GLN A 95 20.36 -0.27 21.21
CA GLN A 95 20.17 0.92 20.35
C GLN A 95 18.85 1.66 20.65
N ALA A 96 17.80 0.93 21.02
CA ALA A 96 16.52 1.52 21.38
C ALA A 96 16.59 2.43 22.61
N GLY A 97 17.52 2.17 23.53
CA GLY A 97 17.72 3.00 24.73
C GLY A 97 18.21 4.42 24.45
N VAL A 98 18.85 4.66 23.33
CA VAL A 98 19.39 5.97 22.92
C VAL A 98 18.60 6.58 21.74
N TRP A 99 17.58 5.88 21.25
CA TRP A 99 16.84 6.24 20.06
C TRP A 99 16.22 7.66 20.04
N PRO A 100 15.58 8.18 21.09
CA PRO A 100 14.94 9.50 21.03
C PRO A 100 15.92 10.67 20.99
N GLU A 101 17.19 10.48 21.43
CA GLU A 101 18.13 11.58 21.64
C GLU A 101 19.15 11.77 20.50
N VAL A 102 19.36 10.74 19.67
CA VAL A 102 20.52 10.68 18.75
C VAL A 102 20.11 10.58 17.27
N PHE A 103 18.86 10.28 16.95
CA PHE A 103 18.52 10.01 15.57
C PHE A 103 18.05 11.26 14.79
N ASP A 104 18.98 11.85 14.05
CA ASP A 104 18.67 12.56 12.82
C ASP A 104 18.49 11.48 11.72
N TYR A 105 17.33 11.47 11.05
CA TYR A 105 16.96 10.55 9.94
C TYR A 105 17.98 10.47 8.79
N ARG A 106 19.07 11.20 8.86
CA ARG A 106 20.10 11.29 7.83
C ARG A 106 21.24 10.28 7.99
N ASP A 107 21.32 9.61 9.14
CA ASP A 107 22.42 8.67 9.46
C ASP A 107 21.91 7.23 9.56
N THR A 108 21.18 6.77 8.53
CA THR A 108 20.57 5.44 8.50
C THR A 108 21.44 4.38 7.81
N GLU A 109 22.68 4.67 7.50
CA GLU A 109 23.60 3.67 6.94
C GLU A 109 23.90 2.58 7.98
N GLY A 110 23.48 1.35 7.68
CA GLY A 110 23.79 0.16 8.48
C GLY A 110 22.66 -0.48 9.26
N TYR A 111 21.40 -0.01 9.11
CA TYR A 111 20.22 -0.67 9.68
C TYR A 111 19.50 -1.52 8.64
N ASP A 112 18.99 -2.67 9.07
CA ASP A 112 17.98 -3.42 8.31
C ASP A 112 16.64 -2.68 8.41
N TYR A 113 15.91 -2.61 7.29
CA TYR A 113 14.58 -2.00 7.23
C TYR A 113 13.53 -3.07 7.03
N ILE A 114 12.38 -2.89 7.67
CA ILE A 114 11.24 -3.79 7.56
C ILE A 114 10.05 -3.01 7.01
N ASP A 115 9.47 -3.54 5.93
CA ASP A 115 8.29 -2.96 5.29
C ASP A 115 7.01 -3.43 6.00
N THR A 116 6.05 -2.51 6.12
CA THR A 116 4.75 -2.76 6.73
C THR A 116 3.67 -1.87 6.11
N GLU A 117 2.41 -2.28 6.21
CA GLU A 117 1.25 -1.46 5.82
C GLU A 117 0.79 -0.51 6.94
N ILE A 118 1.42 -0.56 8.10
CA ILE A 118 1.04 0.21 9.29
C ILE A 118 1.80 1.54 9.31
N ASP A 119 1.06 2.67 9.32
CA ASP A 119 1.63 3.99 9.59
C ASP A 119 1.83 4.20 11.10
N ALA A 120 3.05 4.04 11.56
CA ALA A 120 3.47 4.32 12.93
C ALA A 120 4.22 5.66 13.06
N GLY A 121 4.27 6.47 11.99
CA GLY A 121 4.86 7.81 11.94
C GLY A 121 6.38 7.84 11.81
N PRO A 122 6.96 9.05 11.74
CA PRO A 122 8.31 9.23 11.25
C PRO A 122 9.40 8.64 12.16
N ASN A 123 9.21 8.52 13.46
CA ASN A 123 10.24 8.03 14.39
C ASN A 123 9.95 6.62 14.91
N ALA A 124 9.05 5.90 14.20
CA ALA A 124 8.76 4.53 14.56
C ALA A 124 9.91 3.59 14.18
N PHE A 125 9.99 2.47 14.87
CA PHE A 125 11.00 1.47 14.62
C PHE A 125 10.50 0.07 15.00
N PHE A 126 11.10 -0.94 14.41
CA PHE A 126 10.93 -2.31 14.87
C PHE A 126 11.93 -2.64 15.96
N LEU A 127 11.44 -3.24 17.03
CA LEU A 127 12.24 -3.78 18.11
C LEU A 127 12.16 -5.30 18.10
N ARG A 128 13.32 -5.98 18.17
CA ARG A 128 13.36 -7.43 18.34
C ARG A 128 13.17 -7.78 19.81
N VAL A 129 12.20 -8.63 20.10
CA VAL A 129 11.95 -9.14 21.46
C VAL A 129 13.12 -10.03 21.88
N THR A 130 13.64 -9.79 23.08
CA THR A 130 14.71 -10.58 23.69
C THR A 130 14.24 -11.17 25.01
N GLY A 131 14.59 -12.42 25.24
CA GLY A 131 14.22 -13.16 26.44
C GLY A 131 12.75 -13.56 26.51
N MET A 132 12.37 -14.25 27.58
CA MET A 132 11.06 -14.93 27.74
C MET A 132 10.09 -14.17 28.66
N SER A 133 10.41 -12.92 29.05
CA SER A 133 9.58 -12.19 30.04
C SER A 133 8.17 -11.84 29.54
N MET A 134 7.92 -11.90 28.24
CA MET A 134 6.65 -11.57 27.62
C MET A 134 5.93 -12.77 27.02
N GLU A 135 6.43 -13.97 27.26
CA GLU A 135 5.73 -15.20 26.90
C GLU A 135 4.42 -15.36 27.70
N PRO A 136 3.41 -16.06 27.13
CA PRO A 136 3.43 -16.72 25.83
C PRO A 136 3.02 -15.79 24.64
N LYS A 137 2.73 -14.53 24.88
CA LYS A 137 2.19 -13.64 23.83
C LYS A 137 3.24 -13.13 22.85
N PHE A 138 4.42 -12.88 23.34
CA PHE A 138 5.58 -12.47 22.55
C PHE A 138 6.73 -13.41 22.86
N SER A 139 7.25 -14.04 21.81
CA SER A 139 8.37 -14.96 21.91
C SER A 139 9.69 -14.25 21.59
N GLU A 140 10.79 -14.82 22.06
CA GLU A 140 12.10 -14.33 21.70
C GLU A 140 12.30 -14.37 20.18
N GLY A 141 12.78 -13.25 19.61
CA GLY A 141 12.97 -13.08 18.18
C GLY A 141 11.79 -12.39 17.46
N ASP A 142 10.62 -12.30 18.09
CA ASP A 142 9.48 -11.55 17.51
C ASP A 142 9.85 -10.10 17.25
N LEU A 143 9.21 -9.50 16.22
CA LEU A 143 9.39 -8.11 15.86
C LEU A 143 8.15 -7.32 16.26
N VAL A 144 8.34 -6.25 17.04
CA VAL A 144 7.26 -5.35 17.47
C VAL A 144 7.49 -3.96 16.91
N LEU A 145 6.46 -3.38 16.30
CA LEU A 145 6.51 -2.01 15.79
C LEU A 145 6.17 -1.04 16.91
N ILE A 146 7.08 -0.11 17.21
CA ILE A 146 6.95 0.90 18.26
C ILE A 146 6.59 2.25 17.64
N ASP A 147 5.43 2.78 18.03
CA ASP A 147 4.97 4.13 17.66
C ASP A 147 5.28 5.08 18.81
N VAL A 148 6.34 5.87 18.67
CA VAL A 148 6.81 6.81 19.71
C VAL A 148 5.90 8.03 19.92
N ARG A 149 4.92 8.25 19.05
CA ARG A 149 3.95 9.35 19.17
C ARG A 149 2.85 9.06 20.19
N LYS A 150 2.62 7.79 20.45
CA LYS A 150 1.53 7.36 21.33
C LYS A 150 1.94 7.39 22.80
N ARG A 151 1.08 7.99 23.62
CA ARG A 151 1.20 7.82 25.07
C ARG A 151 0.58 6.48 25.47
N PRO A 152 1.23 5.73 26.34
CA PRO A 152 0.71 4.44 26.78
C PRO A 152 -0.55 4.62 27.66
N HIS A 153 -1.49 3.68 27.53
CA HIS A 153 -2.64 3.53 28.41
C HIS A 153 -2.50 2.23 29.22
N PRO A 154 -3.16 2.14 30.38
CA PRO A 154 -3.15 0.90 31.18
C PRO A 154 -3.53 -0.33 30.34
N GLY A 155 -2.66 -1.32 30.34
CA GLY A 155 -2.82 -2.55 29.52
C GLY A 155 -2.06 -2.58 28.22
N ASP A 156 -1.54 -1.45 27.71
CA ASP A 156 -0.72 -1.40 26.51
C ASP A 156 0.61 -2.10 26.70
N PHE A 157 1.18 -2.58 25.59
CA PHE A 157 2.55 -3.08 25.55
C PHE A 157 3.47 -1.94 25.15
N VAL A 158 4.51 -1.72 25.94
CA VAL A 158 5.42 -0.60 25.78
C VAL A 158 6.87 -1.09 25.73
N ALA A 159 7.68 -0.41 24.91
CA ALA A 159 9.12 -0.48 25.02
C ALA A 159 9.57 0.57 26.06
N ALA A 160 10.21 0.14 27.10
CA ALA A 160 10.76 1.01 28.14
C ALA A 160 12.26 0.79 28.26
N VAL A 161 13.00 1.88 28.54
CA VAL A 161 14.44 1.83 28.72
C VAL A 161 14.73 1.57 30.20
N ASN A 162 15.56 0.57 30.48
CA ASN A 162 16.03 0.27 31.83
C ASN A 162 17.18 1.21 32.26
N GLY A 163 17.61 1.11 33.50
CA GLY A 163 18.71 1.92 34.03
C GLY A 163 20.07 1.69 33.36
N ASN A 164 20.23 0.66 32.53
CA ASN A 164 21.44 0.34 31.77
C ASN A 164 21.35 0.85 30.31
N GLY A 165 20.28 1.55 29.94
CA GLY A 165 20.06 2.02 28.56
C GLY A 165 19.53 0.97 27.59
N GLU A 166 19.04 -0.17 28.08
CA GLU A 166 18.47 -1.22 27.22
C GLU A 166 16.96 -1.13 27.18
N ALA A 167 16.38 -1.27 26.01
CA ALA A 167 14.93 -1.33 25.87
C ALA A 167 14.40 -2.72 26.23
N THR A 168 13.31 -2.74 26.98
CA THR A 168 12.57 -3.95 27.34
C THR A 168 11.11 -3.80 27.01
N LEU A 169 10.48 -4.86 26.50
CA LEU A 169 9.03 -4.89 26.25
C LEU A 169 8.32 -5.34 27.51
N LYS A 170 7.31 -4.59 27.96
CA LYS A 170 6.49 -4.90 29.13
C LYS A 170 5.04 -4.42 28.92
N ARG A 171 4.12 -4.89 29.76
CA ARG A 171 2.77 -4.35 29.85
C ARG A 171 2.74 -3.19 30.83
N TYR A 172 2.22 -2.04 30.37
CA TYR A 172 2.07 -0.83 31.17
C TYR A 172 0.90 -0.95 32.14
N ARG A 173 1.10 -0.56 33.40
CA ARG A 173 0.07 -0.50 34.44
C ARG A 173 0.25 0.79 35.25
N GLU A 174 -0.77 1.63 35.34
CA GLU A 174 -0.79 2.80 36.22
C GLU A 174 -1.17 2.43 37.64
N LEU A 175 -0.57 3.10 38.62
CA LEU A 175 -0.81 2.86 40.04
C LEU A 175 -1.83 3.82 40.68
N GLY A 176 -2.33 4.81 39.91
CA GLY A 176 -3.30 5.79 40.38
C GLY A 176 -2.71 6.87 41.31
N GLU A 177 -1.44 6.78 41.66
CA GLU A 177 -0.72 7.78 42.45
C GLU A 177 0.10 8.69 41.53
N LEU A 178 0.22 9.99 41.88
CA LEU A 178 1.00 10.93 41.10
C LEU A 178 2.35 11.20 41.79
N SER A 179 3.39 11.27 40.95
CA SER A 179 4.70 11.75 41.38
C SER A 179 4.65 13.25 41.77
N PRO A 180 5.63 13.79 42.48
CA PRO A 180 5.75 15.20 42.77
C PRO A 180 5.72 16.11 41.52
N SER A 181 6.09 15.57 40.35
CA SER A 181 6.02 16.26 39.06
C SER A 181 4.66 16.14 38.35
N GLY A 182 3.66 15.49 39.00
CA GLY A 182 2.30 15.35 38.46
C GLY A 182 2.14 14.20 37.43
N ASN A 183 3.15 13.40 37.20
CA ASN A 183 3.07 12.23 36.32
C ASN A 183 2.55 11.02 37.12
N PRO A 184 1.72 10.15 36.53
CA PRO A 184 1.27 8.95 37.21
C PRO A 184 2.45 7.99 37.47
N HIS A 185 2.45 7.40 38.65
CA HIS A 185 3.32 6.28 38.95
C HIS A 185 2.83 5.06 38.16
N PHE A 186 3.76 4.26 37.68
CA PHE A 186 3.44 3.11 36.83
C PHE A 186 4.32 1.90 37.16
N GLU A 187 3.86 0.76 36.70
CA GLU A 187 4.61 -0.49 36.70
C GLU A 187 4.71 -1.04 35.29
N LEU A 188 5.81 -1.69 35.03
CA LEU A 188 6.10 -2.44 33.82
C LEU A 188 6.04 -3.93 34.18
N VAL A 189 4.92 -4.55 33.79
CA VAL A 189 4.56 -5.88 34.22
C VAL A 189 4.93 -6.89 33.13
N PRO A 190 5.75 -7.90 33.42
CA PRO A 190 5.98 -9.02 32.50
C PRO A 190 4.72 -9.87 32.36
N LEU A 191 4.55 -10.56 31.24
CA LEU A 191 3.49 -11.56 31.09
C LEU A 191 3.88 -12.89 31.71
N ASN A 192 5.14 -13.24 31.65
CA ASN A 192 5.70 -14.41 32.34
C ASN A 192 5.95 -14.05 33.81
N GLN A 193 5.27 -14.76 34.71
CA GLN A 193 5.32 -14.51 36.17
C GLN A 193 6.68 -14.85 36.82
N ASP A 194 7.55 -15.58 36.13
CA ASP A 194 8.90 -15.89 36.59
C ASP A 194 9.84 -14.66 36.57
N PHE A 195 9.40 -13.56 35.96
CA PHE A 195 10.15 -12.32 35.85
C PHE A 195 9.62 -11.22 36.76
N PRO A 196 10.47 -10.34 37.29
CA PRO A 196 10.04 -9.29 38.19
C PRO A 196 9.29 -8.16 37.48
N THR A 197 8.30 -7.59 38.19
CA THR A 197 7.70 -6.32 37.81
C THR A 197 8.66 -5.18 38.14
N LEU A 198 8.79 -4.21 37.24
CA LEU A 198 9.58 -3.00 37.43
C LEU A 198 8.64 -1.86 37.83
N SER A 199 9.00 -1.06 38.84
CA SER A 199 8.17 0.05 39.35
C SER A 199 8.87 1.39 39.18
N SER A 200 8.11 2.44 38.86
CA SER A 200 8.58 3.83 38.84
C SER A 200 8.66 4.46 40.25
N MET A 201 8.18 3.75 41.27
CA MET A 201 8.16 4.19 42.67
C MET A 201 9.47 3.79 43.38
N LYS A 202 10.65 4.18 42.86
CA LYS A 202 11.91 3.99 43.58
C LYS A 202 12.45 5.32 44.01
#